data_79fa1ba91097a05e709e0eecca10eaf1
#
_entry.id   79fa1ba91097a05e709e0eecca10eaf1
#
_cell.length_a   1.000
_cell.length_b   1.000
_cell.length_c   1.000
_cell.angle_alpha   90.00
_cell.angle_beta   90.00
_cell.angle_gamma   90.00
#
_symmetry.space_group_name_H-M   'P 1'
#
loop_
_entity.id
_entity.type
_entity.pdbx_description
1 polymer ?
#
loop_
_entity_poly.entity_id
_entity_poly.type
_entity_poly.pdbx_seq_one_letter_code
_entity_poly.pdbx_strand_id
1 'polypeptide(L)'
;LLARYGYVRDGYRYHASDETNREAVIVCFCHLGVTCVALSHLLNMTPVQLWQGMFLAPTSVTIVGSEERKLGEVYFRCQTVGDVHHLLSAGEPVSYYGAFNDPFQF
;
A
#
# COMPACT_ATOMS: atom_id res chain seq x y z
N LEU A 1 -12.31 -1.93 7.43
CA LEU A 1 -11.77 -0.58 7.43
C LEU A 1 -12.40 0.29 6.35
N LEU A 2 -12.22 -0.05 5.07
CA LEU A 2 -12.70 0.77 3.95
C LEU A 2 -14.21 0.96 3.94
N ALA A 3 -14.97 -0.02 4.35
CA ALA A 3 -16.43 0.07 4.44
C ALA A 3 -16.89 1.21 5.38
N ARG A 4 -16.10 1.54 6.40
CA ARG A 4 -16.40 2.66 7.31
C ARG A 4 -16.34 4.01 6.59
N TYR A 5 -15.62 4.08 5.49
CA TYR A 5 -15.49 5.28 4.66
C TYR A 5 -16.39 5.23 3.42
N GLY A 6 -17.22 4.19 3.34
CA GLY A 6 -18.22 4.04 2.27
C GLY A 6 -17.70 3.32 1.01
N TYR A 7 -16.52 2.71 1.07
CA TYR A 7 -16.01 1.87 -0.02
C TYR A 7 -16.40 0.42 0.21
N VAL A 8 -17.20 -0.14 -0.68
CA VAL A 8 -17.70 -1.51 -0.58
C VAL A 8 -17.04 -2.38 -1.65
N ARG A 9 -16.46 -3.50 -1.22
CA ARG A 9 -15.82 -4.46 -2.13
C ARG A 9 -16.85 -5.09 -3.06
N ASP A 10 -16.54 -5.09 -4.36
CA ASP A 10 -17.34 -5.72 -5.41
C ASP A 10 -16.39 -6.44 -6.39
N GLY A 11 -16.19 -7.74 -6.19
CA GLY A 11 -15.24 -8.51 -6.96
C GLY A 11 -13.81 -8.01 -6.75
N TYR A 12 -13.14 -7.57 -7.80
CA TYR A 12 -11.79 -7.02 -7.74
C TYR A 12 -11.76 -5.48 -7.76
N ARG A 13 -12.91 -4.84 -7.59
CA ARG A 13 -13.04 -3.40 -7.49
C ARG A 13 -13.81 -3.02 -6.24
N TYR A 14 -13.90 -1.73 -6.00
CA TYR A 14 -14.73 -1.16 -4.94
C TYR A 14 -15.83 -0.31 -5.52
N HIS A 15 -16.93 -0.25 -4.81
CA HIS A 15 -18.06 0.60 -5.16
C HIS A 15 -18.10 1.80 -4.24
N ALA A 16 -18.31 2.99 -4.82
CA ALA A 16 -18.48 4.23 -4.10
C ALA A 16 -19.85 4.84 -4.41
N SER A 17 -20.41 5.56 -3.45
CA SER A 17 -21.67 6.26 -3.56
C SER A 17 -21.51 7.71 -3.10
N ASP A 18 -22.61 8.46 -3.07
CA ASP A 18 -22.59 9.84 -2.55
C ASP A 18 -22.22 9.90 -1.07
N GLU A 19 -22.43 8.81 -0.32
CA GLU A 19 -22.07 8.71 1.09
C GLU A 19 -20.60 8.36 1.33
N THR A 20 -19.86 8.07 0.27
CA THR A 20 -18.43 7.70 0.39
C THR A 20 -17.59 8.92 0.74
N ASN A 21 -16.78 8.80 1.77
CA ASN A 21 -15.82 9.84 2.13
C ASN A 21 -14.56 9.71 1.27
N ARG A 22 -14.54 10.44 0.16
CA ARG A 22 -13.44 10.42 -0.82
C ARG A 22 -12.22 11.22 -0.39
N GLU A 23 -12.35 12.05 0.62
CA GLU A 23 -11.26 12.90 1.12
C GLU A 23 -10.57 12.29 2.35
N ALA A 24 -11.00 11.12 2.79
CA ALA A 24 -10.40 10.46 3.94
C ALA A 24 -8.94 10.13 3.68
N VAL A 25 -8.09 10.43 4.65
CA VAL A 25 -6.69 10.01 4.68
C VAL A 25 -6.53 9.03 5.83
N ILE A 26 -6.09 7.83 5.52
CA ILE A 26 -5.88 6.76 6.51
C ILE A 26 -4.39 6.49 6.59
N VAL A 27 -3.82 6.68 7.77
CA VAL A 27 -2.40 6.41 8.02
C VAL A 27 -2.30 5.13 8.86
N CYS A 28 -1.57 4.16 8.34
CA CYS A 28 -1.34 2.88 9.01
C CYS A 28 0.13 2.72 9.36
N PHE A 29 0.42 2.50 10.64
CA PHE A 29 1.74 2.09 11.11
C PHE A 29 1.72 0.58 11.28
N CYS A 30 2.42 -0.13 10.41
CA CYS A 30 2.38 -1.59 10.38
C CYS A 30 3.72 -2.18 9.90
N HIS A 31 3.70 -3.47 9.58
CA HIS A 31 4.89 -4.23 9.23
C HIS A 31 4.78 -4.78 7.81
N LEU A 32 5.88 -5.31 7.28
CA LEU A 32 5.97 -5.83 5.91
C LEU A 32 4.86 -6.83 5.58
N GLY A 33 4.64 -7.82 6.44
CA GLY A 33 3.64 -8.85 6.18
C GLY A 33 2.23 -8.31 6.06
N VAL A 34 1.83 -7.46 7.01
CA VAL A 34 0.51 -6.82 6.99
C VAL A 34 0.37 -5.92 5.78
N THR A 35 1.42 -5.19 5.42
CA THR A 35 1.43 -4.33 4.24
C THR A 35 1.22 -5.15 2.97
N CYS A 36 1.92 -6.26 2.80
CA CYS A 36 1.76 -7.15 1.65
C CYS A 36 0.35 -7.72 1.56
N VAL A 37 -0.24 -8.13 2.68
CA VAL A 37 -1.62 -8.65 2.71
C VAL A 37 -2.62 -7.55 2.34
N ALA A 38 -2.47 -6.36 2.89
CA ALA A 38 -3.34 -5.23 2.57
C ALA A 38 -3.24 -4.83 1.09
N LEU A 39 -2.03 -4.70 0.57
CA LEU A 39 -1.80 -4.39 -0.83
C LEU A 39 -2.34 -5.47 -1.76
N SER A 40 -2.17 -6.74 -1.41
CA SER A 40 -2.71 -7.85 -2.21
C SER A 40 -4.21 -7.73 -2.40
N HIS A 41 -4.90 -7.37 -1.34
CA HIS A 41 -6.35 -7.18 -1.37
C HIS A 41 -6.76 -5.95 -2.20
N LEU A 42 -6.05 -4.84 -2.03
CA LEU A 42 -6.35 -3.59 -2.75
C LEU A 42 -6.00 -3.66 -4.23
N LEU A 43 -4.90 -4.32 -4.58
CA LEU A 43 -4.35 -4.33 -5.93
C LEU A 43 -4.70 -5.61 -6.72
N ASN A 44 -5.44 -6.54 -6.13
CA ASN A 44 -5.80 -7.83 -6.74
C ASN A 44 -4.57 -8.65 -7.16
N MET A 45 -3.57 -8.69 -6.30
CA MET A 45 -2.38 -9.51 -6.43
C MET A 45 -2.36 -10.56 -5.33
N THR A 46 -1.65 -11.65 -5.52
CA THR A 46 -1.53 -12.65 -4.46
C THR A 46 -0.57 -12.15 -3.37
N PRO A 47 -0.84 -12.44 -2.08
CA PRO A 47 0.08 -12.06 -0.99
C PRO A 47 1.47 -12.65 -1.18
N VAL A 48 1.56 -13.86 -1.71
CA VAL A 48 2.82 -14.57 -1.96
C VAL A 48 3.68 -13.83 -2.98
N GLN A 49 3.08 -13.36 -4.07
CA GLN A 49 3.78 -12.58 -5.10
C GLN A 49 4.38 -11.30 -4.52
N LEU A 50 3.62 -10.59 -3.71
CA LEU A 50 4.09 -9.36 -3.09
C LEU A 50 5.18 -9.63 -2.06
N TRP A 51 4.99 -10.65 -1.22
CA TRP A 51 5.95 -11.00 -0.19
C TRP A 51 7.30 -11.45 -0.75
N GLN A 52 7.29 -12.25 -1.81
CA GLN A 52 8.51 -12.70 -2.46
C GLN A 52 9.13 -11.68 -3.40
N GLY A 53 8.30 -10.83 -4.00
CA GLY A 53 8.72 -9.89 -5.03
C GLY A 53 9.10 -8.51 -4.53
N MET A 54 8.74 -8.16 -3.30
CA MET A 54 8.94 -6.82 -2.76
C MET A 54 9.57 -6.84 -1.38
N PHE A 55 10.52 -5.97 -1.16
CA PHE A 55 11.01 -5.64 0.16
C PHE A 55 10.68 -4.18 0.49
N LEU A 56 9.95 -4.01 1.57
CA LEU A 56 9.61 -2.68 2.10
C LEU A 56 10.46 -2.44 3.34
N ALA A 57 11.42 -1.55 3.22
CA ALA A 57 12.34 -1.26 4.31
C ALA A 57 11.61 -0.73 5.55
N PRO A 58 12.11 -1.01 6.76
CA PRO A 58 11.59 -0.38 7.97
C PRO A 58 11.48 1.14 7.82
N THR A 59 10.42 1.71 8.31
CA THR A 59 10.05 3.13 8.20
C THR A 59 9.79 3.66 6.78
N SER A 60 9.84 2.80 5.77
CA SER A 60 9.45 3.21 4.41
C SER A 60 7.98 3.60 4.33
N VAL A 61 7.66 4.42 3.35
CA VAL A 61 6.29 4.93 3.14
C VAL A 61 5.73 4.39 1.84
N THR A 62 4.56 3.78 1.92
CA THR A 62 3.79 3.32 0.75
C THR A 62 2.49 4.11 0.70
N ILE A 63 2.21 4.71 -0.44
CA ILE A 63 1.02 5.53 -0.65
C ILE A 63 0.12 4.86 -1.68
N VAL A 64 -1.13 4.64 -1.28
CA VAL A 64 -2.17 4.06 -2.13
C VAL A 64 -3.33 5.03 -2.20
N GLY A 65 -3.75 5.36 -3.40
CA GLY A 65 -4.92 6.19 -3.64
C GLY A 65 -6.06 5.43 -4.29
N SER A 66 -7.27 5.85 -3.99
CA SER A 66 -8.45 5.40 -4.72
C SER A 66 -8.59 6.20 -6.02
N GLU A 67 -8.93 5.53 -7.10
CA GLU A 67 -9.14 6.12 -8.40
C GLU A 67 -10.52 5.73 -8.91
N GLU A 68 -11.41 6.72 -9.05
CA GLU A 68 -12.76 6.53 -9.54
C GLU A 68 -12.80 6.88 -11.02
N ARG A 69 -12.49 5.92 -11.87
CA ARG A 69 -12.42 6.11 -13.33
C ARG A 69 -13.79 6.22 -13.99
N LYS A 70 -14.79 5.62 -13.37
CA LYS A 70 -16.18 5.66 -13.77
C LYS A 70 -16.99 5.86 -12.51
N LEU A 71 -18.05 6.63 -12.57
CA LEU A 71 -18.87 6.97 -11.42
C LEU A 71 -19.25 5.70 -10.63
N GLY A 72 -18.86 5.66 -9.37
CA GLY A 72 -19.12 4.55 -8.47
C GLY A 72 -18.14 3.38 -8.59
N GLU A 73 -17.28 3.32 -9.60
CA GLU A 73 -16.31 2.24 -9.78
C GLU A 73 -14.92 2.72 -9.35
N VAL A 74 -14.40 2.10 -8.30
CA VAL A 74 -13.13 2.50 -7.69
C VAL A 74 -12.12 1.37 -7.76
N TYR A 75 -10.92 1.73 -8.17
CA TYR A 75 -9.73 0.90 -8.11
C TYR A 75 -8.70 1.57 -7.23
N PHE A 76 -7.87 0.79 -6.58
CA PHE A 76 -6.75 1.31 -5.81
C PHE A 76 -5.45 1.22 -6.62
N ARG A 77 -4.65 2.24 -6.49
CA ARG A 77 -3.37 2.34 -7.21
C ARG A 77 -2.29 2.84 -6.28
N CYS A 78 -1.13 2.18 -6.31
CA CYS A 78 0.04 2.68 -5.60
C CYS A 78 0.63 3.87 -6.33
N GLN A 79 0.77 4.96 -5.61
CA GLN A 79 1.52 6.13 -6.07
C GLN A 79 2.99 5.94 -5.77
N THR A 80 3.30 5.43 -4.58
CA THR A 80 4.65 5.23 -4.09
C THR A 80 4.70 3.91 -3.32
N VAL A 81 5.75 3.15 -3.51
CA VAL A 81 5.96 1.88 -2.81
C VAL A 81 7.33 1.88 -2.15
N GLY A 82 7.34 1.76 -0.82
CA GLY A 82 8.59 1.62 -0.06
C GLY A 82 9.52 2.82 -0.14
N ASP A 83 9.00 4.02 -0.21
CA ASP A 83 9.80 5.25 -0.31
C ASP A 83 10.58 5.49 0.99
N VAL A 84 11.87 5.77 0.83
CA VAL A 84 12.81 6.06 1.92
C VAL A 84 13.46 7.45 1.81
N HIS A 85 12.86 8.32 1.01
CA HIS A 85 13.41 9.66 0.75
C HIS A 85 13.66 10.44 2.05
N HIS A 86 12.77 10.32 3.03
CA HIS A 86 12.93 10.99 4.32
C HIS A 86 14.18 10.54 5.08
N LEU A 87 14.58 9.27 4.95
CA LEU A 87 15.82 8.78 5.56
C LEU A 87 17.04 9.36 4.85
N LEU A 88 17.04 9.34 3.52
CA LEU A 88 18.13 9.88 2.71
C LEU A 88 18.31 11.38 2.95
N SER A 89 17.22 12.12 3.02
CA SER A 89 17.24 13.57 3.30
C SER A 89 17.80 13.91 4.69
N ALA A 90 17.57 13.02 5.67
CA ALA A 90 18.07 13.19 7.02
C ALA A 90 19.48 12.62 7.23
N GLY A 91 20.08 12.03 6.20
CA GLY A 91 21.38 11.37 6.30
C GLY A 91 21.36 10.07 7.09
N GLU A 92 20.18 9.45 7.23
CA GLU A 92 20.00 8.21 7.96
C GLU A 92 20.12 7.01 7.02
N PRO A 93 20.71 5.90 7.48
CA PRO A 93 20.85 4.70 6.67
C PRO A 93 19.51 3.99 6.49
N VAL A 94 19.34 3.35 5.33
CA VAL A 94 18.21 2.46 5.10
C VAL A 94 18.50 1.11 5.73
N SER A 95 17.57 0.61 6.56
CA SER A 95 17.67 -0.72 7.14
C SER A 95 17.18 -1.79 6.18
N TYR A 96 17.93 -2.88 6.09
CA TYR A 96 17.52 -4.10 5.39
C TYR A 96 17.08 -5.22 6.35
N TYR A 97 16.79 -4.87 7.58
CA TYR A 97 16.33 -5.83 8.58
C TYR A 97 15.02 -6.49 8.12
N GLY A 98 15.02 -7.80 8.13
CA GLY A 98 13.88 -8.61 7.65
C GLY A 98 13.97 -9.01 6.19
N ALA A 99 14.99 -8.57 5.45
CA ALA A 99 15.29 -9.13 4.14
C ALA A 99 15.80 -10.58 4.29
N PHE A 100 15.47 -11.43 3.33
CA PHE A 100 15.89 -12.83 3.36
C PHE A 100 17.37 -13.01 3.12
N ASN A 101 17.95 -12.13 2.39
CA ASN A 101 19.37 -12.07 2.05
C ASN A 101 19.82 -10.63 2.11
N ASP A 102 21.12 -10.45 2.07
CA ASP A 102 21.69 -9.12 1.85
C ASP A 102 21.40 -8.74 0.37
N PRO A 103 20.27 -8.11 0.09
CA PRO A 103 19.89 -7.82 -1.28
C PRO A 103 20.72 -6.67 -1.80
N PHE A 104 21.02 -6.64 -3.06
CA PHE A 104 21.64 -5.48 -3.69
C PHE A 104 23.01 -5.11 -3.17
N GLN A 105 23.87 -6.09 -2.98
CA GLN A 105 25.30 -5.85 -2.83
C GLN A 105 25.87 -5.44 -4.20
N PHE A 106 25.90 -4.17 -4.41
CA PHE A 106 26.51 -3.58 -5.59
C PHE A 106 27.90 -3.08 -5.27
#